data_49151e3a92ab2adacb6b0d86dca8437a
#
_entry.id   49151e3a92ab2adacb6b0d86dca8437a
#
_cell.length_a   1.000
_cell.length_b   1.000
_cell.length_c   1.000
_cell.angle_alpha   90.00
_cell.angle_beta   90.00
_cell.angle_gamma   90.00
#
_symmetry.space_group_name_H-M   'P 1'
#
loop_
_entity.id
_entity.type
_entity.pdbx_description
1 polymer ?
#
loop_
_entity_poly.entity_id
_entity_poly.type
_entity_poly.pdbx_seq_one_letter_code
_entity_poly.pdbx_strand_id
1 'polypeptide(L)'
;MLRKHWRSFAGRAVAVVEANVSLCLNECRVRLAVPIIALVMCAACASLPKTRTATPSSALADTADSTSLGRAAARRMSELNAPSGINLIPRGPDAFLARLTLVDLAERSLDLQYYIWHDDTVGKLLIGAVLRAADRGVRVRLLIDDVGAAADDETLLLLDAHPNIEVRLFNPIASRSARTLWMITDFSRVNQRMHNKSITADNQLTIVGGRNIGDEYFEAGTAMNYADLDALAIGAAVPAVSARFDRYWNSPVVYAITELRHGTPAPGDLEHAADGLRAFEQQQRQTRYAQAMRDSRLSQELRDGRVSFSPARIEVTADDPGKVEDAGKDPSHNLMPQLRPQFDSARESVVLVSPYFVPRKGGVEFLRSLRARGIKVTVLTNGLASTDVVPVFGKYKKYRRQLLEAGVELYEIDPAHDLDGPAGPLPTPDGPNAAETKAPDAALHGKVLSFDCLRFFVGSMNLDPRSAFTNTEIGFLVDAPEVAGDLCQGLDTTLARAAFRLELTTTASGSRQMEWVDSDTGGERRFTSEPRASRWLRFKAWMYGILPIESLM
;
A
#
# COMPACT_ATOMS: atom_id res chain seq x y z
N MET A 1 -12.99 50.06 64.38
CA MET A 1 -14.16 49.28 63.90
C MET A 1 -14.23 49.06 62.37
N LEU A 2 -13.41 49.71 61.56
CA LEU A 2 -13.50 49.60 60.08
C LEU A 2 -12.79 48.39 59.43
N ARG A 3 -11.90 47.64 60.09
CA ARG A 3 -11.18 46.47 59.53
C ARG A 3 -11.99 45.13 59.56
N LYS A 4 -13.07 45.02 60.33
CA LYS A 4 -13.89 43.79 60.39
C LYS A 4 -14.95 43.71 59.28
N HIS A 5 -15.39 44.85 58.73
CA HIS A 5 -16.42 44.85 57.66
C HIS A 5 -15.86 44.56 56.28
N TRP A 6 -14.59 44.88 56.01
CA TRP A 6 -13.95 44.60 54.71
C TRP A 6 -13.65 43.13 54.47
N ARG A 7 -13.32 42.37 55.51
CA ARG A 7 -13.12 40.90 55.38
C ARG A 7 -14.41 40.11 55.11
N SER A 8 -15.55 40.57 55.61
CA SER A 8 -16.84 39.96 55.36
C SER A 8 -17.36 40.21 53.92
N PHE A 9 -17.05 41.38 53.36
CA PHE A 9 -17.46 41.74 51.99
C PHE A 9 -16.61 41.05 50.93
N ALA A 10 -15.31 40.94 51.10
CA ALA A 10 -14.40 40.26 50.21
C ALA A 10 -14.67 38.71 50.18
N GLY A 11 -14.96 38.11 51.34
CA GLY A 11 -15.30 36.68 51.40
C GLY A 11 -16.62 36.32 50.71
N ARG A 12 -17.63 37.23 50.79
CA ARG A 12 -18.91 37.01 50.07
C ARG A 12 -18.80 37.24 48.56
N ALA A 13 -17.96 38.16 48.10
CA ALA A 13 -17.73 38.42 46.69
C ALA A 13 -16.97 37.25 46.03
N VAL A 14 -15.97 36.68 46.70
CA VAL A 14 -15.22 35.50 46.20
C VAL A 14 -16.12 34.28 46.13
N ALA A 15 -16.95 34.02 47.16
CA ALA A 15 -17.87 32.89 47.16
C ALA A 15 -18.96 32.97 46.06
N VAL A 16 -19.42 34.18 45.73
CA VAL A 16 -20.39 34.40 44.64
C VAL A 16 -19.73 34.23 43.27
N VAL A 17 -18.46 34.65 43.10
CA VAL A 17 -17.73 34.44 41.87
C VAL A 17 -17.39 32.96 41.69
N GLU A 18 -16.95 32.26 42.73
CA GLU A 18 -16.69 30.80 42.65
C GLU A 18 -17.97 30.01 42.37
N ALA A 19 -19.11 30.37 42.97
CA ALA A 19 -20.38 29.74 42.71
C ALA A 19 -20.88 29.97 41.27
N ASN A 20 -20.74 31.19 40.75
CA ASN A 20 -21.12 31.52 39.37
C ASN A 20 -20.17 30.91 38.32
N VAL A 21 -18.87 30.83 38.58
CA VAL A 21 -17.93 30.13 37.71
C VAL A 21 -18.19 28.62 37.71
N SER A 22 -18.51 28.04 38.89
CA SER A 22 -18.87 26.62 39.00
C SER A 22 -20.20 26.30 38.30
N LEU A 23 -21.21 27.19 38.39
CA LEU A 23 -22.46 27.03 37.63
C LEU A 23 -22.24 27.17 36.11
N CYS A 24 -21.46 28.16 35.67
CA CYS A 24 -21.14 28.36 34.26
C CYS A 24 -20.35 27.19 33.67
N LEU A 25 -19.38 26.63 34.43
CA LEU A 25 -18.63 25.42 34.02
C LEU A 25 -19.52 24.17 34.01
N ASN A 26 -20.48 24.03 34.90
CA ASN A 26 -21.44 22.94 34.87
C ASN A 26 -22.46 23.07 33.74
N GLU A 27 -22.97 24.27 33.44
CA GLU A 27 -23.84 24.49 32.28
C GLU A 27 -23.11 24.28 30.97
N CYS A 28 -21.84 24.71 30.84
CA CYS A 28 -21.01 24.38 29.67
C CYS A 28 -20.75 22.88 29.55
N ARG A 29 -20.48 22.18 30.66
CA ARG A 29 -20.30 20.71 30.66
C ARG A 29 -21.59 19.99 30.26
N VAL A 30 -22.74 20.40 30.71
CA VAL A 30 -24.04 19.80 30.35
C VAL A 30 -24.39 20.16 28.90
N ARG A 31 -24.16 21.40 28.44
CA ARG A 31 -24.42 21.82 27.06
C ARG A 31 -23.52 21.15 26.03
N LEU A 32 -22.31 20.77 26.41
CA LEU A 32 -21.40 19.97 25.58
C LEU A 32 -21.66 18.46 25.70
N ALA A 33 -22.06 17.97 26.89
CA ALA A 33 -22.32 16.56 27.12
C ALA A 33 -23.56 16.05 26.36
N VAL A 34 -24.64 16.85 26.29
CA VAL A 34 -25.88 16.47 25.63
C VAL A 34 -25.70 16.21 24.12
N PRO A 35 -25.04 17.10 23.31
CA PRO A 35 -24.81 16.81 21.91
C PRO A 35 -23.79 15.67 21.69
N ILE A 36 -22.80 15.51 22.57
CA ILE A 36 -21.87 14.38 22.53
C ILE A 36 -22.60 13.06 22.82
N ILE A 37 -23.46 13.02 23.84
CA ILE A 37 -24.27 11.84 24.16
C ILE A 37 -25.29 11.56 23.04
N ALA A 38 -25.92 12.57 22.46
CA ALA A 38 -26.82 12.41 21.33
C ALA A 38 -26.05 11.90 20.07
N LEU A 39 -24.86 12.40 19.82
CA LEU A 39 -24.00 11.94 18.73
C LEU A 39 -23.55 10.49 18.94
N VAL A 40 -23.20 10.12 20.18
CA VAL A 40 -22.84 8.74 20.55
C VAL A 40 -24.05 7.81 20.46
N MET A 41 -25.23 8.27 20.87
CA MET A 41 -26.48 7.49 20.78
C MET A 41 -26.93 7.30 19.32
N CYS A 42 -26.79 8.30 18.45
CA CYS A 42 -27.05 8.17 17.02
C CYS A 42 -26.02 7.23 16.33
N ALA A 43 -24.78 7.26 16.76
CA ALA A 43 -23.76 6.34 16.28
C ALA A 43 -24.03 4.90 16.76
N ALA A 44 -24.52 4.70 17.97
CA ALA A 44 -24.81 3.36 18.53
C ALA A 44 -25.94 2.60 17.80
N CYS A 45 -26.73 3.28 16.96
CA CYS A 45 -27.81 2.65 16.18
C CYS A 45 -27.37 2.19 14.78
N ALA A 46 -26.18 2.58 14.27
CA ALA A 46 -25.71 2.11 12.99
C ALA A 46 -25.11 0.70 13.16
N SER A 47 -25.58 -0.24 12.38
CA SER A 47 -25.02 -1.59 12.28
C SER A 47 -24.89 -1.98 10.82
N LEU A 48 -23.91 -2.81 10.49
CA LEU A 48 -23.83 -3.37 9.15
C LEU A 48 -25.07 -4.23 8.87
N PRO A 49 -25.54 -4.28 7.61
CA PRO A 49 -26.67 -5.10 7.22
C PRO A 49 -26.44 -6.58 7.59
N LYS A 50 -27.42 -7.19 8.27
CA LYS A 50 -27.36 -8.60 8.64
C LYS A 50 -27.74 -9.51 7.49
N THR A 51 -28.68 -9.06 6.64
CA THR A 51 -29.09 -9.79 5.45
C THR A 51 -28.23 -9.35 4.28
N ARG A 52 -27.63 -10.30 3.61
CA ARG A 52 -26.79 -10.08 2.43
C ARG A 52 -27.64 -10.32 1.19
N THR A 53 -27.61 -9.38 0.27
CA THR A 53 -28.31 -9.45 -1.02
C THR A 53 -27.37 -9.74 -2.18
N ALA A 54 -26.09 -9.46 -2.00
CA ALA A 54 -25.07 -9.73 -3.00
C ALA A 54 -24.93 -11.23 -3.27
N THR A 55 -25.02 -11.60 -4.55
CA THR A 55 -24.91 -13.01 -4.97
C THR A 55 -23.44 -13.42 -5.03
N PRO A 56 -23.06 -14.58 -4.46
CA PRO A 56 -21.72 -15.12 -4.64
C PRO A 56 -21.38 -15.33 -6.12
N SER A 57 -20.17 -14.99 -6.50
CA SER A 57 -19.68 -15.21 -7.85
C SER A 57 -18.20 -15.60 -7.86
N SER A 58 -17.76 -16.26 -8.93
CA SER A 58 -16.38 -16.70 -9.10
C SER A 58 -15.78 -16.24 -10.43
N ALA A 59 -14.46 -16.35 -10.55
CA ALA A 59 -13.76 -16.12 -11.80
C ALA A 59 -14.28 -17.05 -12.91
N LEU A 60 -14.22 -16.56 -14.15
CA LEU A 60 -14.62 -17.37 -15.31
C LEU A 60 -13.52 -18.39 -15.62
N ALA A 61 -13.89 -19.67 -15.69
CA ALA A 61 -12.93 -20.77 -15.88
C ALA A 61 -12.48 -20.93 -17.33
N ASP A 62 -13.42 -20.87 -18.29
CA ASP A 62 -13.18 -21.27 -19.67
C ASP A 62 -12.90 -20.06 -20.58
N THR A 63 -11.82 -19.35 -20.31
CA THR A 63 -11.44 -18.15 -21.07
C THR A 63 -10.20 -18.32 -21.95
N ALA A 64 -9.43 -19.42 -21.77
CA ALA A 64 -8.14 -19.61 -22.44
C ALA A 64 -8.26 -19.60 -23.97
N ASP A 65 -9.17 -20.39 -24.52
CA ASP A 65 -9.35 -20.48 -25.99
C ASP A 65 -10.30 -19.43 -26.54
N SER A 66 -11.14 -18.82 -25.68
CA SER A 66 -12.22 -17.94 -26.07
C SER A 66 -11.81 -16.46 -26.16
N THR A 67 -10.64 -16.06 -25.61
CA THR A 67 -10.16 -14.67 -25.60
C THR A 67 -8.81 -14.50 -26.32
N SER A 68 -8.51 -13.31 -26.78
CA SER A 68 -7.20 -12.98 -27.38
C SER A 68 -6.09 -13.09 -26.35
N LEU A 69 -6.34 -12.63 -25.10
CA LEU A 69 -5.41 -12.77 -23.99
C LEU A 69 -5.10 -14.24 -23.70
N GLY A 70 -6.13 -15.09 -23.65
CA GLY A 70 -5.95 -16.53 -23.41
C GLY A 70 -5.10 -17.20 -24.48
N ARG A 71 -5.41 -16.94 -25.77
CA ARG A 71 -4.60 -17.47 -26.88
C ARG A 71 -3.17 -16.94 -26.87
N ALA A 72 -2.94 -15.68 -26.51
CA ALA A 72 -1.61 -15.10 -26.38
C ALA A 72 -0.83 -15.71 -25.20
N ALA A 73 -1.47 -15.86 -24.04
CA ALA A 73 -0.89 -16.53 -22.88
C ALA A 73 -0.53 -17.99 -23.16
N ALA A 74 -1.42 -18.74 -23.81
CA ALA A 74 -1.17 -20.14 -24.19
C ALA A 74 0.04 -20.28 -25.12
N ARG A 75 0.16 -19.42 -26.14
CA ARG A 75 1.35 -19.41 -27.03
C ARG A 75 2.62 -19.13 -26.23
N ARG A 76 2.63 -18.12 -25.34
CA ARG A 76 3.79 -17.84 -24.51
C ARG A 76 4.13 -18.98 -23.57
N MET A 77 3.14 -19.57 -22.93
CA MET A 77 3.34 -20.70 -22.03
C MET A 77 3.95 -21.92 -22.75
N SER A 78 3.60 -22.16 -24.02
CA SER A 78 4.20 -23.24 -24.80
C SER A 78 5.71 -23.06 -25.07
N GLU A 79 6.20 -21.83 -24.99
CA GLU A 79 7.64 -21.47 -25.18
C GLU A 79 8.45 -21.56 -23.87
N LEU A 80 7.78 -21.45 -22.71
CA LEU A 80 8.45 -21.23 -21.41
C LEU A 80 8.89 -22.50 -20.67
N ASN A 81 8.49 -23.68 -21.05
CA ASN A 81 8.81 -24.94 -20.33
C ASN A 81 8.74 -24.83 -18.78
N ALA A 82 7.78 -24.08 -18.25
CA ALA A 82 7.56 -23.82 -16.84
C ALA A 82 6.06 -23.70 -16.55
N PRO A 83 5.60 -23.87 -15.29
CA PRO A 83 4.16 -23.77 -14.98
C PRO A 83 3.62 -22.35 -15.09
N SER A 84 4.47 -21.33 -15.01
CA SER A 84 4.10 -19.90 -15.11
C SER A 84 5.19 -19.11 -15.81
N GLY A 85 4.81 -17.95 -16.35
CA GLY A 85 5.71 -16.91 -16.79
C GLY A 85 5.58 -15.66 -15.91
N ILE A 86 6.70 -14.98 -15.67
CA ILE A 86 6.76 -13.75 -14.88
C ILE A 86 7.48 -12.63 -15.63
N ASN A 87 6.97 -11.40 -15.45
CA ASN A 87 7.67 -10.16 -15.85
C ASN A 87 7.60 -9.19 -14.67
N LEU A 88 8.75 -8.71 -14.20
CA LEU A 88 8.82 -7.72 -13.13
C LEU A 88 8.71 -6.31 -13.71
N ILE A 89 7.89 -5.46 -13.09
CA ILE A 89 7.60 -4.10 -13.53
C ILE A 89 8.02 -3.12 -12.44
N PRO A 90 9.28 -2.65 -12.45
CA PRO A 90 9.78 -1.71 -11.43
C PRO A 90 9.30 -0.28 -11.67
N ARG A 91 9.14 0.18 -12.92
CA ARG A 91 8.83 1.58 -13.23
C ARG A 91 7.35 1.89 -13.18
N GLY A 92 7.00 3.03 -12.59
CA GLY A 92 5.61 3.48 -12.43
C GLY A 92 4.86 3.61 -13.76
N PRO A 93 5.38 4.31 -14.79
CA PRO A 93 4.72 4.42 -16.09
C PRO A 93 4.46 3.09 -16.79
N ASP A 94 5.40 2.15 -16.74
CA ASP A 94 5.22 0.79 -17.28
C ASP A 94 4.15 0.02 -16.48
N ALA A 95 4.13 0.16 -15.16
CA ALA A 95 3.15 -0.49 -14.28
C ALA A 95 1.73 0.03 -14.51
N PHE A 96 1.58 1.33 -14.81
CA PHE A 96 0.29 1.90 -15.18
C PHE A 96 -0.15 1.47 -16.58
N LEU A 97 0.76 1.53 -17.54
CA LEU A 97 0.50 1.06 -18.91
C LEU A 97 0.08 -0.41 -18.93
N ALA A 98 0.74 -1.27 -18.13
CA ALA A 98 0.36 -2.67 -18.00
C ALA A 98 -1.10 -2.83 -17.55
N ARG A 99 -1.53 -2.06 -16.52
CA ARG A 99 -2.93 -2.09 -16.05
C ARG A 99 -3.92 -1.61 -17.11
N LEU A 100 -3.63 -0.50 -17.77
CA LEU A 100 -4.47 -0.01 -18.87
C LEU A 100 -4.56 -1.04 -20.00
N THR A 101 -3.44 -1.66 -20.36
CA THR A 101 -3.41 -2.69 -21.41
C THR A 101 -4.23 -3.92 -21.02
N LEU A 102 -4.16 -4.40 -19.76
CA LEU A 102 -4.99 -5.50 -19.30
C LEU A 102 -6.48 -5.16 -19.40
N VAL A 103 -6.85 -3.95 -18.99
CA VAL A 103 -8.25 -3.48 -19.04
C VAL A 103 -8.75 -3.35 -20.50
N ASP A 104 -7.91 -2.78 -21.37
CA ASP A 104 -8.29 -2.57 -22.78
C ASP A 104 -8.38 -3.89 -23.56
N LEU A 105 -7.55 -4.89 -23.22
CA LEU A 105 -7.53 -6.20 -23.88
C LEU A 105 -8.51 -7.20 -23.28
N ALA A 106 -9.08 -6.95 -22.11
CA ALA A 106 -10.08 -7.82 -21.50
C ALA A 106 -11.34 -7.95 -22.38
N GLU A 107 -11.78 -9.19 -22.61
CA GLU A 107 -12.95 -9.53 -23.42
C GLU A 107 -14.10 -10.14 -22.60
N ARG A 108 -13.80 -10.75 -21.45
CA ARG A 108 -14.78 -11.51 -20.66
C ARG A 108 -14.90 -11.03 -19.22
N SER A 109 -13.79 -10.79 -18.53
CA SER A 109 -13.81 -10.44 -17.12
C SER A 109 -12.61 -9.63 -16.66
N LEU A 110 -12.87 -8.76 -15.67
CA LEU A 110 -11.87 -8.00 -14.92
C LEU A 110 -12.17 -8.14 -13.44
N ASP A 111 -11.18 -8.58 -12.67
CA ASP A 111 -11.22 -8.64 -11.21
C ASP A 111 -10.16 -7.68 -10.67
N LEU A 112 -10.59 -6.64 -9.96
CA LEU A 112 -9.71 -5.60 -9.39
C LEU A 112 -9.84 -5.60 -7.87
N GLN A 113 -8.72 -5.70 -7.17
CA GLN A 113 -8.66 -5.66 -5.71
C GLN A 113 -7.60 -4.66 -5.27
N TYR A 114 -8.00 -3.58 -4.53
CA TYR A 114 -7.09 -2.54 -4.09
C TYR A 114 -7.40 -2.05 -2.68
N TYR A 115 -6.34 -1.64 -1.96
CA TYR A 115 -6.46 -0.98 -0.67
C TYR A 115 -6.80 0.50 -0.84
N ILE A 116 -6.02 1.25 -1.68
CA ILE A 116 -6.22 2.67 -1.95
C ILE A 116 -6.58 2.85 -3.43
N TRP A 117 -7.56 3.73 -3.68
CA TRP A 117 -7.89 4.24 -5.00
C TRP A 117 -8.20 5.73 -4.88
N HIS A 118 -7.27 6.57 -5.37
CA HIS A 118 -7.39 8.02 -5.32
C HIS A 118 -8.21 8.58 -6.48
N ASP A 119 -8.86 9.72 -6.24
CA ASP A 119 -9.55 10.51 -7.28
C ASP A 119 -8.59 11.53 -7.92
N ASP A 120 -7.49 11.01 -8.47
CA ASP A 120 -6.42 11.76 -9.12
C ASP A 120 -6.30 11.41 -10.61
N THR A 121 -5.19 11.76 -11.26
CA THR A 121 -4.98 11.50 -12.68
C THR A 121 -5.03 10.01 -13.01
N VAL A 122 -4.26 9.22 -12.28
CA VAL A 122 -4.17 7.77 -12.50
C VAL A 122 -5.50 7.09 -12.18
N GLY A 123 -6.14 7.45 -11.06
CA GLY A 123 -7.42 6.89 -10.66
C GLY A 123 -8.53 7.16 -11.69
N LYS A 124 -8.61 8.39 -12.22
CA LYS A 124 -9.58 8.75 -13.25
C LYS A 124 -9.34 8.06 -14.59
N LEU A 125 -8.09 7.97 -15.02
CA LEU A 125 -7.73 7.26 -16.26
C LEU A 125 -8.08 5.78 -16.19
N LEU A 126 -7.77 5.12 -15.06
CA LEU A 126 -8.03 3.69 -14.90
C LEU A 126 -9.53 3.41 -14.81
N ILE A 127 -10.31 4.21 -14.05
CA ILE A 127 -11.76 3.98 -13.96
C ILE A 127 -12.46 4.27 -15.29
N GLY A 128 -11.99 5.27 -16.05
CA GLY A 128 -12.46 5.51 -17.41
C GLY A 128 -12.21 4.32 -18.35
N ALA A 129 -11.04 3.67 -18.24
CA ALA A 129 -10.74 2.44 -18.98
C ALA A 129 -11.64 1.27 -18.54
N VAL A 130 -11.88 1.10 -17.24
CA VAL A 130 -12.79 0.08 -16.68
C VAL A 130 -14.22 0.26 -17.19
N LEU A 131 -14.74 1.48 -17.20
CA LEU A 131 -16.06 1.77 -17.78
C LEU A 131 -16.14 1.39 -19.26
N ARG A 132 -15.14 1.74 -20.07
CA ARG A 132 -15.07 1.31 -21.48
C ARG A 132 -15.03 -0.20 -21.64
N ALA A 133 -14.34 -0.92 -20.74
CA ALA A 133 -14.35 -2.38 -20.77
C ALA A 133 -15.73 -2.93 -20.45
N ALA A 134 -16.42 -2.38 -19.46
CA ALA A 134 -17.80 -2.73 -19.12
C ALA A 134 -18.79 -2.44 -20.26
N ASP A 135 -18.64 -1.28 -20.96
CA ASP A 135 -19.40 -0.94 -22.17
C ASP A 135 -19.22 -1.99 -23.29
N ARG A 136 -18.03 -2.63 -23.38
CA ARG A 136 -17.78 -3.73 -24.31
C ARG A 136 -18.40 -5.06 -23.88
N GLY A 137 -19.02 -5.14 -22.70
CA GLY A 137 -19.64 -6.34 -22.15
C GLY A 137 -18.73 -7.15 -21.22
N VAL A 138 -17.58 -6.61 -20.83
CA VAL A 138 -16.67 -7.24 -19.86
C VAL A 138 -17.30 -7.20 -18.46
N ARG A 139 -17.38 -8.34 -17.79
CA ARG A 139 -17.83 -8.41 -16.39
C ARG A 139 -16.74 -7.87 -15.48
N VAL A 140 -17.03 -6.84 -14.72
CA VAL A 140 -16.10 -6.19 -13.78
C VAL A 140 -16.52 -6.46 -12.34
N ARG A 141 -15.59 -6.97 -11.54
CA ARG A 141 -15.71 -7.05 -10.08
C ARG A 141 -14.67 -6.13 -9.45
N LEU A 142 -15.13 -5.09 -8.77
CA LEU A 142 -14.28 -4.09 -8.13
C LEU A 142 -14.39 -4.24 -6.61
N LEU A 143 -13.34 -4.75 -5.98
CA LEU A 143 -13.22 -4.90 -4.53
C LEU A 143 -12.24 -3.87 -3.97
N ILE A 144 -12.74 -2.93 -3.18
CA ILE A 144 -11.93 -1.86 -2.58
C ILE A 144 -12.06 -1.92 -1.06
N ASP A 145 -10.97 -1.61 -0.35
CA ASP A 145 -11.04 -1.38 1.09
C ASP A 145 -11.79 -0.08 1.39
N ASP A 146 -12.75 -0.12 2.30
CA ASP A 146 -13.62 1.04 2.57
C ASP A 146 -12.88 2.28 3.09
N VAL A 147 -11.75 2.10 3.79
CA VAL A 147 -10.97 3.25 4.31
C VAL A 147 -10.07 3.85 3.22
N GLY A 148 -9.60 3.04 2.30
CA GLY A 148 -8.72 3.44 1.21
C GLY A 148 -9.43 3.96 -0.03
N ALA A 149 -10.76 3.84 -0.11
CA ALA A 149 -11.54 4.43 -1.19
C ALA A 149 -11.63 5.95 -1.01
N ALA A 150 -11.04 6.71 -1.93
CA ALA A 150 -11.18 8.17 -1.95
C ALA A 150 -12.53 8.60 -2.55
N ALA A 151 -13.12 7.77 -3.41
CA ALA A 151 -14.45 7.99 -3.95
C ALA A 151 -15.51 7.94 -2.85
N ASP A 152 -16.46 8.86 -2.89
CA ASP A 152 -17.62 8.82 -2.02
C ASP A 152 -18.60 7.70 -2.42
N ASP A 153 -19.53 7.40 -1.54
CA ASP A 153 -20.51 6.34 -1.76
C ASP A 153 -21.39 6.59 -3.01
N GLU A 154 -21.61 7.84 -3.39
CA GLU A 154 -22.43 8.20 -4.56
C GLU A 154 -21.70 7.87 -5.85
N THR A 155 -20.41 8.16 -5.92
CA THR A 155 -19.54 7.75 -7.04
C THR A 155 -19.46 6.23 -7.17
N LEU A 156 -19.32 5.50 -6.06
CA LEU A 156 -19.28 4.04 -6.08
C LEU A 156 -20.63 3.42 -6.51
N LEU A 157 -21.75 3.99 -6.04
CA LEU A 157 -23.10 3.58 -6.51
C LEU A 157 -23.30 3.88 -8.00
N LEU A 158 -22.75 5.00 -8.48
CA LEU A 158 -22.83 5.35 -9.89
C LEU A 158 -22.10 4.34 -10.77
N LEU A 159 -20.93 3.87 -10.35
CA LEU A 159 -20.21 2.81 -11.05
C LEU A 159 -20.98 1.48 -11.01
N ASP A 160 -21.53 1.11 -9.84
CA ASP A 160 -22.31 -0.11 -9.64
C ASP A 160 -23.63 -0.12 -10.41
N ALA A 161 -24.12 1.07 -10.84
CA ALA A 161 -25.29 1.17 -11.70
C ALA A 161 -25.05 0.67 -13.14
N HIS A 162 -23.78 0.49 -13.54
CA HIS A 162 -23.46 -0.12 -14.84
C HIS A 162 -23.75 -1.62 -14.80
N PRO A 163 -24.51 -2.20 -15.76
CA PRO A 163 -24.98 -3.61 -15.71
C PRO A 163 -23.84 -4.65 -15.65
N ASN A 164 -22.64 -4.29 -16.06
CA ASN A 164 -21.48 -5.17 -16.10
C ASN A 164 -20.44 -4.86 -14.99
N ILE A 165 -20.74 -3.95 -14.06
CA ILE A 165 -19.84 -3.60 -12.94
C ILE A 165 -20.54 -3.93 -11.62
N GLU A 166 -19.84 -4.63 -10.73
CA GLU A 166 -20.25 -4.83 -9.34
C GLU A 166 -19.16 -4.29 -8.41
N VAL A 167 -19.54 -3.39 -7.50
CA VAL A 167 -18.63 -2.75 -6.53
C VAL A 167 -18.91 -3.31 -5.14
N ARG A 168 -17.87 -3.87 -4.51
CA ARG A 168 -17.93 -4.32 -3.12
C ARG A 168 -16.88 -3.64 -2.27
N LEU A 169 -17.23 -3.37 -1.01
CA LEU A 169 -16.34 -2.80 -0.01
C LEU A 169 -15.93 -3.83 1.02
N PHE A 170 -14.62 -3.90 1.28
CA PHE A 170 -14.07 -4.77 2.31
C PHE A 170 -14.15 -4.08 3.68
N ASN A 171 -14.66 -4.80 4.67
CA ASN A 171 -14.76 -4.40 6.08
C ASN A 171 -15.24 -2.95 6.28
N PRO A 172 -16.44 -2.60 5.76
CA PRO A 172 -16.91 -1.23 5.71
C PRO A 172 -17.22 -0.66 7.11
N ILE A 173 -17.09 0.65 7.25
CA ILE A 173 -17.52 1.39 8.43
C ILE A 173 -19.05 1.39 8.44
N ALA A 174 -19.65 1.00 9.57
CA ALA A 174 -21.11 0.82 9.68
C ALA A 174 -21.88 2.13 9.46
N SER A 175 -21.39 3.26 9.97
CA SER A 175 -22.03 4.56 9.76
C SER A 175 -21.40 5.31 8.60
N ARG A 176 -22.14 5.47 7.50
CA ARG A 176 -21.68 6.22 6.32
C ARG A 176 -21.63 7.72 6.55
N SER A 177 -22.47 8.26 7.44
CA SER A 177 -22.52 9.70 7.76
C SER A 177 -21.60 10.13 8.90
N ALA A 178 -21.20 9.21 9.80
CA ALA A 178 -20.38 9.48 10.97
C ALA A 178 -19.09 8.64 11.00
N ARG A 179 -18.42 8.49 9.85
CA ARG A 179 -17.25 7.60 9.66
C ARG A 179 -16.16 7.83 10.71
N THR A 180 -15.79 9.09 10.97
CA THR A 180 -14.72 9.42 11.93
C THR A 180 -15.04 8.97 13.36
N LEU A 181 -16.30 9.11 13.81
CA LEU A 181 -16.71 8.65 15.13
C LEU A 181 -16.63 7.12 15.24
N TRP A 182 -17.06 6.41 14.20
CA TRP A 182 -16.99 4.95 14.16
C TRP A 182 -15.56 4.41 14.05
N MET A 183 -14.66 5.13 13.42
CA MET A 183 -13.23 4.80 13.45
C MET A 183 -12.65 4.81 14.87
N ILE A 184 -13.25 5.55 15.80
CA ILE A 184 -12.83 5.60 17.21
C ILE A 184 -13.58 4.55 18.03
N THR A 185 -14.89 4.44 17.88
CA THR A 185 -15.74 3.58 18.75
C THR A 185 -15.68 2.09 18.38
N ASP A 186 -15.42 1.76 17.11
CA ASP A 186 -15.27 0.39 16.60
C ASP A 186 -13.83 0.16 16.07
N PHE A 187 -12.85 0.79 16.71
CA PHE A 187 -11.48 0.82 16.25
C PHE A 187 -10.89 -0.57 16.01
N SER A 188 -11.16 -1.53 16.89
CA SER A 188 -10.59 -2.88 16.78
C SER A 188 -10.98 -3.60 15.48
N ARG A 189 -12.22 -3.45 15.02
CA ARG A 189 -12.71 -3.99 13.76
C ARG A 189 -12.26 -3.13 12.58
N VAL A 190 -12.51 -1.82 12.67
CA VAL A 190 -12.22 -0.88 11.58
C VAL A 190 -10.72 -0.76 11.30
N ASN A 191 -9.85 -1.07 12.27
CA ASN A 191 -8.40 -1.07 12.06
C ASN A 191 -7.88 -2.23 11.17
N GLN A 192 -8.68 -3.25 10.96
CA GLN A 192 -8.33 -4.42 10.13
C GLN A 192 -8.66 -4.14 8.67
N ARG A 193 -7.66 -4.08 7.80
CA ARG A 193 -7.80 -3.62 6.42
C ARG A 193 -7.34 -4.66 5.41
N MET A 194 -7.92 -4.62 4.23
CA MET A 194 -7.46 -5.38 3.07
C MET A 194 -6.33 -4.60 2.37
N HIS A 195 -5.10 -5.06 2.56
CA HIS A 195 -3.95 -4.42 1.93
C HIS A 195 -3.51 -5.13 0.63
N ASN A 196 -4.33 -6.02 0.11
CA ASN A 196 -4.13 -6.75 -1.15
C ASN A 196 -4.20 -5.80 -2.35
N LYS A 197 -3.37 -6.05 -3.37
CA LYS A 197 -3.38 -5.34 -4.65
C LYS A 197 -3.22 -6.32 -5.78
N SER A 198 -4.28 -6.46 -6.59
CA SER A 198 -4.24 -7.30 -7.78
C SER A 198 -5.21 -6.80 -8.86
N ILE A 199 -4.89 -7.07 -10.10
CA ILE A 199 -5.79 -6.96 -11.24
C ILE A 199 -5.62 -8.19 -12.12
N THR A 200 -6.71 -8.82 -12.48
CA THR A 200 -6.73 -10.03 -13.31
C THR A 200 -7.69 -9.84 -14.48
N ALA A 201 -7.21 -10.05 -15.70
CA ALA A 201 -7.98 -9.97 -16.92
C ALA A 201 -8.23 -11.37 -17.50
N ASP A 202 -9.49 -11.65 -17.80
CA ASP A 202 -9.98 -12.89 -18.42
C ASP A 202 -9.51 -14.18 -17.72
N ASN A 203 -9.10 -14.11 -16.46
CA ASN A 203 -8.46 -15.22 -15.74
C ASN A 203 -7.22 -15.78 -16.49
N GLN A 204 -6.54 -14.95 -17.30
CA GLN A 204 -5.40 -15.35 -18.14
C GLN A 204 -4.11 -14.57 -17.84
N LEU A 205 -4.21 -13.29 -17.47
CA LEU A 205 -3.10 -12.44 -17.04
C LEU A 205 -3.45 -11.77 -15.71
N THR A 206 -2.46 -11.66 -14.83
CA THR A 206 -2.64 -11.00 -13.54
C THR A 206 -1.42 -10.15 -13.17
N ILE A 207 -1.67 -9.02 -12.50
CA ILE A 207 -0.63 -8.22 -11.86
C ILE A 207 -0.86 -8.29 -10.35
N VAL A 208 0.18 -8.62 -9.60
CA VAL A 208 0.23 -8.56 -8.12
C VAL A 208 1.47 -7.76 -7.73
N GLY A 209 1.35 -6.89 -6.71
CA GLY A 209 2.49 -6.10 -6.26
C GLY A 209 2.19 -5.17 -5.09
N GLY A 210 3.00 -4.13 -4.94
CA GLY A 210 2.86 -3.17 -3.85
C GLY A 210 2.01 -1.94 -4.19
N ARG A 211 1.82 -1.62 -5.49
CA ARG A 211 1.20 -0.36 -5.93
C ARG A 211 -0.31 -0.33 -5.68
N ASN A 212 -0.77 0.73 -5.00
CA ASN A 212 -2.17 1.15 -5.01
C ASN A 212 -2.50 1.94 -6.30
N ILE A 213 -3.70 2.51 -6.37
CA ILE A 213 -4.10 3.40 -7.46
C ILE A 213 -4.03 4.84 -6.97
N GLY A 214 -3.02 5.58 -7.44
CA GLY A 214 -2.74 6.98 -7.09
C GLY A 214 -1.50 7.46 -7.80
N ASP A 215 -1.44 8.78 -8.10
CA ASP A 215 -0.40 9.41 -8.91
C ASP A 215 1.02 9.12 -8.39
N GLU A 216 1.20 9.07 -7.07
CA GLU A 216 2.48 8.82 -6.40
C GLU A 216 3.03 7.40 -6.64
N TYR A 217 2.16 6.42 -6.90
CA TYR A 217 2.57 5.02 -7.16
C TYR A 217 3.03 4.77 -8.59
N PHE A 218 2.72 5.71 -9.51
CA PHE A 218 3.00 5.55 -10.93
C PHE A 218 3.88 6.66 -11.50
N GLU A 219 4.59 7.40 -10.64
CA GLU A 219 5.47 8.52 -11.01
C GLU A 219 4.72 9.67 -11.72
N ALA A 220 3.41 9.77 -11.53
CA ALA A 220 2.60 10.89 -12.00
C ALA A 220 2.50 12.02 -10.96
N GLY A 221 2.99 11.80 -9.74
CA GLY A 221 2.99 12.76 -8.65
C GLY A 221 4.07 13.84 -8.80
N THR A 222 3.80 15.02 -8.23
CA THR A 222 4.73 16.17 -8.26
C THR A 222 5.50 16.38 -6.96
N ALA A 223 5.00 15.82 -5.85
CA ALA A 223 5.58 16.03 -4.51
C ALA A 223 6.46 14.87 -4.04
N MET A 224 5.99 13.66 -4.19
CA MET A 224 6.68 12.42 -3.83
C MET A 224 6.27 11.32 -4.80
N ASN A 225 7.22 10.49 -5.21
CA ASN A 225 6.96 9.29 -5.99
C ASN A 225 7.49 8.07 -5.25
N TYR A 226 6.76 6.95 -5.37
CA TYR A 226 7.10 5.69 -4.72
C TYR A 226 7.82 4.75 -5.66
N ALA A 227 9.04 4.34 -5.26
CA ALA A 227 9.70 3.18 -5.87
C ALA A 227 9.05 1.89 -5.36
N ASP A 228 8.45 1.15 -6.26
CA ASP A 228 7.70 -0.08 -5.95
C ASP A 228 7.92 -1.13 -7.03
N LEU A 229 7.51 -2.37 -6.77
CA LEU A 229 7.66 -3.49 -7.69
C LEU A 229 6.34 -4.24 -7.85
N ASP A 230 5.90 -4.36 -9.11
CA ASP A 230 4.81 -5.25 -9.50
C ASP A 230 5.33 -6.44 -10.31
N ALA A 231 4.58 -7.53 -10.30
CA ALA A 231 4.82 -8.72 -11.10
C ALA A 231 3.60 -9.02 -11.98
N LEU A 232 3.80 -9.02 -13.28
CA LEU A 232 2.85 -9.53 -14.27
C LEU A 232 3.09 -11.01 -14.45
N ALA A 233 2.04 -11.83 -14.34
CA ALA A 233 2.13 -13.27 -14.44
C ALA A 233 1.12 -13.86 -15.43
N ILE A 234 1.53 -14.99 -16.05
CA ILE A 234 0.71 -15.87 -16.89
C ILE A 234 0.83 -17.32 -16.42
N GLY A 235 -0.07 -18.19 -16.88
CA GLY A 235 -0.05 -19.62 -16.57
C GLY A 235 -0.68 -19.95 -15.22
N ALA A 236 -0.15 -20.96 -14.52
CA ALA A 236 -0.76 -21.55 -13.32
C ALA A 236 -0.96 -20.57 -12.14
N ALA A 237 -0.19 -19.49 -12.09
CA ALA A 237 -0.34 -18.45 -11.06
C ALA A 237 -1.68 -17.71 -11.16
N VAL A 238 -2.24 -17.54 -12.37
CA VAL A 238 -3.42 -16.70 -12.60
C VAL A 238 -4.68 -17.27 -11.94
N PRO A 239 -5.09 -18.51 -12.20
CA PRO A 239 -6.25 -19.07 -11.51
C PRO A 239 -6.05 -19.17 -9.99
N ALA A 240 -4.81 -19.27 -9.50
CA ALA A 240 -4.53 -19.24 -8.08
C ALA A 240 -4.79 -17.84 -7.47
N VAL A 241 -4.45 -16.73 -8.16
CA VAL A 241 -4.82 -15.36 -7.75
C VAL A 241 -6.33 -15.19 -7.78
N SER A 242 -7.00 -15.64 -8.85
CA SER A 242 -8.45 -15.56 -8.98
C SER A 242 -9.17 -16.32 -7.85
N ALA A 243 -8.67 -17.48 -7.46
CA ALA A 243 -9.23 -18.25 -6.33
C ALA A 243 -9.07 -17.49 -4.99
N ARG A 244 -7.97 -16.75 -4.80
CA ARG A 244 -7.81 -15.87 -3.63
C ARG A 244 -8.78 -14.70 -3.70
N PHE A 245 -8.89 -14.03 -4.85
CA PHE A 245 -9.87 -12.96 -5.06
C PHE A 245 -11.29 -13.43 -4.74
N ASP A 246 -11.72 -14.61 -5.24
CA ASP A 246 -13.05 -15.18 -5.01
C ASP A 246 -13.34 -15.42 -3.52
N ARG A 247 -12.34 -15.84 -2.75
CA ARG A 247 -12.47 -15.98 -1.28
C ARG A 247 -12.75 -14.64 -0.61
N TYR A 248 -12.05 -13.58 -1.04
CA TYR A 248 -12.31 -12.22 -0.52
C TYR A 248 -13.67 -11.71 -0.96
N TRP A 249 -13.96 -11.82 -2.26
CA TRP A 249 -15.20 -11.35 -2.85
C TRP A 249 -16.46 -11.93 -2.19
N ASN A 250 -16.40 -13.19 -1.81
CA ASN A 250 -17.50 -13.93 -1.19
C ASN A 250 -17.41 -13.97 0.36
N SER A 251 -16.45 -13.27 0.95
CA SER A 251 -16.26 -13.25 2.41
C SER A 251 -17.40 -12.50 3.13
N PRO A 252 -17.79 -12.93 4.34
CA PRO A 252 -18.81 -12.26 5.14
C PRO A 252 -18.44 -10.84 5.57
N VAL A 253 -17.17 -10.44 5.49
CA VAL A 253 -16.74 -9.06 5.79
C VAL A 253 -16.78 -8.12 4.57
N VAL A 254 -17.22 -8.61 3.41
CA VAL A 254 -17.36 -7.85 2.16
C VAL A 254 -18.81 -7.54 1.89
N TYR A 255 -19.14 -6.32 1.50
CA TYR A 255 -20.49 -5.81 1.28
C TYR A 255 -20.60 -5.15 -0.09
N ALA A 256 -21.67 -5.44 -0.84
CA ALA A 256 -21.99 -4.63 -2.02
C ALA A 256 -22.27 -3.18 -1.60
N ILE A 257 -21.89 -2.21 -2.43
CA ILE A 257 -22.15 -0.79 -2.12
C ILE A 257 -23.64 -0.54 -1.94
N THR A 258 -24.50 -1.22 -2.69
CA THR A 258 -25.96 -1.15 -2.60
C THR A 258 -26.54 -1.68 -1.29
N GLU A 259 -25.82 -2.54 -0.56
CA GLU A 259 -26.20 -2.95 0.80
C GLU A 259 -25.89 -1.90 1.85
N LEU A 260 -24.92 -1.01 1.60
CA LEU A 260 -24.44 0.00 2.54
C LEU A 260 -25.10 1.36 2.32
N ARG A 261 -25.42 1.69 1.09
CA ARG A 261 -26.00 2.94 0.68
C ARG A 261 -27.22 2.69 -0.21
N HIS A 262 -28.35 3.25 0.20
CA HIS A 262 -29.56 3.21 -0.61
C HIS A 262 -29.63 4.46 -1.50
N GLY A 263 -29.95 4.26 -2.73
CA GLY A 263 -30.10 5.30 -3.74
C GLY A 263 -30.00 4.69 -5.13
N THR A 264 -30.65 5.30 -6.08
CA THR A 264 -30.49 4.96 -7.49
C THR A 264 -30.02 6.22 -8.18
N PRO A 265 -28.87 6.21 -8.86
CA PRO A 265 -28.42 7.33 -9.67
C PRO A 265 -29.52 7.76 -10.65
N ALA A 266 -29.60 9.04 -10.95
CA ALA A 266 -30.58 9.52 -11.90
C ALA A 266 -30.26 9.02 -13.33
N PRO A 267 -31.27 8.80 -14.18
CA PRO A 267 -31.02 8.45 -15.57
C PRO A 267 -30.09 9.46 -16.24
N GLY A 268 -29.02 8.99 -16.86
CA GLY A 268 -28.00 9.81 -17.52
C GLY A 268 -26.82 10.24 -16.67
N ASP A 269 -26.84 10.07 -15.34
CA ASP A 269 -25.70 10.45 -14.47
C ASP A 269 -24.44 9.66 -14.83
N LEU A 270 -24.56 8.36 -15.07
CA LEU A 270 -23.43 7.52 -15.46
C LEU A 270 -22.86 7.92 -16.82
N GLU A 271 -23.71 8.22 -17.79
CA GLU A 271 -23.29 8.69 -19.11
C GLU A 271 -22.57 10.04 -19.03
N HIS A 272 -23.10 10.97 -18.22
CA HIS A 272 -22.46 12.25 -17.96
C HIS A 272 -21.08 12.10 -17.30
N ALA A 273 -20.97 11.23 -16.30
CA ALA A 273 -19.68 10.93 -15.66
C ALA A 273 -18.69 10.30 -16.64
N ALA A 274 -19.15 9.36 -17.48
CA ALA A 274 -18.32 8.73 -18.51
C ALA A 274 -17.85 9.76 -19.57
N ASP A 275 -18.70 10.73 -19.96
CA ASP A 275 -18.31 11.83 -20.84
C ASP A 275 -17.23 12.71 -20.21
N GLY A 276 -17.38 13.04 -18.94
CA GLY A 276 -16.37 13.78 -18.17
C GLY A 276 -15.03 13.07 -18.14
N LEU A 277 -15.02 11.75 -17.89
CA LEU A 277 -13.80 10.93 -17.90
C LEU A 277 -13.18 10.84 -19.31
N ARG A 278 -13.97 10.74 -20.37
CA ARG A 278 -13.48 10.77 -21.76
C ARG A 278 -12.82 12.11 -22.11
N ALA A 279 -13.46 13.23 -21.70
CA ALA A 279 -12.88 14.56 -21.89
C ALA A 279 -11.56 14.72 -21.11
N PHE A 280 -11.51 14.24 -19.87
CA PHE A 280 -10.30 14.23 -19.05
C PHE A 280 -9.19 13.41 -19.70
N GLU A 281 -9.47 12.19 -20.14
CA GLU A 281 -8.50 11.33 -20.85
C GLU A 281 -7.92 12.04 -22.08
N GLN A 282 -8.77 12.71 -22.87
CA GLN A 282 -8.31 13.44 -24.05
C GLN A 282 -7.34 14.58 -23.68
N GLN A 283 -7.57 15.27 -22.58
CA GLN A 283 -6.64 16.30 -22.07
C GLN A 283 -5.31 15.68 -21.65
N GLN A 284 -5.35 14.51 -20.98
CA GLN A 284 -4.13 13.84 -20.51
C GLN A 284 -3.25 13.28 -21.63
N ARG A 285 -3.78 12.99 -22.80
CA ARG A 285 -3.02 12.41 -23.94
C ARG A 285 -1.82 13.25 -24.39
N GLN A 286 -1.83 14.57 -24.14
CA GLN A 286 -0.76 15.49 -24.54
C GLN A 286 0.23 15.80 -23.43
N THR A 287 0.05 15.24 -22.23
CA THR A 287 0.95 15.47 -21.10
C THR A 287 2.29 14.74 -21.26
N ARG A 288 3.30 15.22 -20.55
CA ARG A 288 4.62 14.57 -20.48
C ARG A 288 4.52 13.17 -19.89
N TYR A 289 3.59 12.94 -18.94
CA TYR A 289 3.36 11.62 -18.38
C TYR A 289 2.86 10.63 -19.44
N ALA A 290 1.88 11.02 -20.26
CA ALA A 290 1.44 10.20 -21.37
C ALA A 290 2.54 9.97 -22.42
N GLN A 291 3.43 10.94 -22.63
CA GLN A 291 4.61 10.76 -23.48
C GLN A 291 5.56 9.74 -22.88
N ALA A 292 5.86 9.83 -21.58
CA ALA A 292 6.74 8.88 -20.89
C ALA A 292 6.20 7.45 -20.94
N MET A 293 4.89 7.25 -20.80
CA MET A 293 4.26 5.94 -21.01
C MET A 293 4.45 5.43 -22.45
N ARG A 294 4.27 6.30 -23.48
CA ARG A 294 4.46 5.90 -24.88
C ARG A 294 5.90 5.51 -25.20
N ASP A 295 6.87 6.17 -24.58
CA ASP A 295 8.29 5.96 -24.79
C ASP A 295 8.88 4.87 -23.87
N SER A 296 8.06 4.32 -22.97
CA SER A 296 8.49 3.30 -22.03
C SER A 296 8.89 1.99 -22.71
N ARG A 297 9.71 1.20 -22.01
CA ARG A 297 10.13 -0.13 -22.48
C ARG A 297 8.92 -1.04 -22.75
N LEU A 298 7.99 -1.12 -21.80
CA LEU A 298 6.80 -1.97 -21.95
C LEU A 298 5.96 -1.54 -23.16
N SER A 299 5.83 -0.23 -23.42
CA SER A 299 5.14 0.27 -24.61
C SER A 299 5.81 -0.20 -25.90
N GLN A 300 7.14 -0.24 -25.95
CA GLN A 300 7.88 -0.76 -27.11
C GLN A 300 7.65 -2.26 -27.27
N GLU A 301 7.78 -3.05 -26.19
CA GLU A 301 7.54 -4.49 -26.18
C GLU A 301 6.10 -4.84 -26.63
N LEU A 302 5.10 -4.05 -26.19
CA LEU A 302 3.70 -4.22 -26.60
C LEU A 302 3.50 -3.94 -28.10
N ARG A 303 4.09 -2.85 -28.63
CA ARG A 303 4.04 -2.52 -30.07
C ARG A 303 4.67 -3.62 -30.93
N ASP A 304 5.75 -4.22 -30.44
CA ASP A 304 6.46 -5.29 -31.14
C ASP A 304 5.79 -6.67 -30.96
N GLY A 305 4.74 -6.76 -30.14
CA GLY A 305 4.10 -8.02 -29.76
C GLY A 305 5.03 -8.98 -28.99
N ARG A 306 6.00 -8.43 -28.25
CA ARG A 306 7.13 -9.19 -27.65
C ARG A 306 7.24 -8.96 -26.13
N VAL A 307 6.14 -8.79 -25.42
CA VAL A 307 6.22 -8.76 -23.96
C VAL A 307 6.93 -10.03 -23.49
N SER A 308 8.10 -9.85 -22.85
CA SER A 308 8.92 -10.96 -22.41
C SER A 308 8.42 -11.50 -21.07
N PHE A 309 8.41 -12.83 -20.96
CA PHE A 309 8.17 -13.53 -19.70
C PHE A 309 9.33 -14.49 -19.44
N SER A 310 9.85 -14.45 -18.23
CA SER A 310 10.80 -15.45 -17.76
C SER A 310 10.09 -16.67 -17.21
N PRO A 311 10.60 -17.90 -17.44
CA PRO A 311 10.02 -19.12 -16.88
C PRO A 311 10.09 -19.07 -15.35
N ALA A 312 9.01 -19.44 -14.68
CA ALA A 312 8.92 -19.38 -13.22
C ALA A 312 8.00 -20.46 -12.65
N ARG A 313 8.31 -20.90 -11.43
CA ARG A 313 7.35 -21.54 -10.55
C ARG A 313 6.88 -20.49 -9.53
N ILE A 314 5.60 -20.17 -9.59
CA ILE A 314 4.99 -19.14 -8.73
C ILE A 314 4.02 -19.80 -7.77
N GLU A 315 4.21 -19.58 -6.48
CA GLU A 315 3.24 -19.89 -5.43
C GLU A 315 2.56 -18.59 -5.00
N VAL A 316 1.22 -18.56 -5.05
CA VAL A 316 0.42 -17.42 -4.58
C VAL A 316 0.25 -17.54 -3.07
N THR A 317 0.96 -16.70 -2.33
CA THR A 317 0.85 -16.59 -0.88
C THR A 317 -0.07 -15.44 -0.51
N ALA A 318 -1.03 -15.68 0.36
CA ALA A 318 -1.96 -14.64 0.80
C ALA A 318 -2.48 -14.93 2.20
N ASP A 319 -2.83 -13.86 2.91
CA ASP A 319 -3.68 -13.98 4.08
C ASP A 319 -5.08 -14.45 3.66
N ASP A 320 -5.77 -15.13 4.56
CA ASP A 320 -7.18 -15.45 4.40
C ASP A 320 -8.05 -14.29 4.92
N PRO A 321 -9.19 -13.95 4.32
CA PRO A 321 -10.10 -12.95 4.86
C PRO A 321 -10.56 -13.26 6.29
N GLY A 322 -10.56 -14.54 6.71
CA GLY A 322 -10.79 -14.97 8.09
C GLY A 322 -9.85 -14.34 9.11
N LYS A 323 -8.65 -13.90 8.71
CA LYS A 323 -7.74 -13.12 9.57
C LYS A 323 -8.39 -11.86 10.14
N VAL A 324 -9.29 -11.23 9.37
CA VAL A 324 -10.07 -10.07 9.83
C VAL A 324 -11.20 -10.50 10.76
N GLU A 325 -11.83 -11.63 10.51
CA GLU A 325 -12.94 -12.14 11.32
C GLU A 325 -12.49 -12.55 12.73
N ASP A 326 -11.34 -13.20 12.83
CA ASP A 326 -10.78 -13.68 14.10
C ASP A 326 -9.76 -12.76 14.75
N ALA A 327 -9.54 -11.57 14.17
CA ALA A 327 -8.57 -10.58 14.61
C ALA A 327 -7.12 -11.13 14.65
N GLY A 328 -6.76 -11.97 13.66
CA GLY A 328 -5.42 -12.56 13.52
C GLY A 328 -5.07 -13.62 14.56
N LYS A 329 -6.06 -14.20 15.23
CA LYS A 329 -5.85 -15.21 16.29
C LYS A 329 -5.48 -16.58 15.72
N ASP A 330 -5.97 -16.93 14.53
CA ASP A 330 -5.63 -18.17 13.87
C ASP A 330 -4.43 -17.97 12.92
N PRO A 331 -3.24 -18.50 13.25
CA PRO A 331 -2.06 -18.36 12.40
C PRO A 331 -2.21 -18.99 11.00
N SER A 332 -3.16 -19.91 10.81
CA SER A 332 -3.42 -20.55 9.50
C SER A 332 -3.99 -19.55 8.48
N HIS A 333 -4.57 -18.46 8.95
CA HIS A 333 -5.05 -17.36 8.12
C HIS A 333 -3.94 -16.40 7.68
N ASN A 334 -2.72 -16.53 8.20
CA ASN A 334 -1.66 -15.56 8.00
C ASN A 334 -0.70 -15.95 6.86
N LEU A 335 -0.26 -14.93 6.09
CA LEU A 335 0.71 -15.09 5.00
C LEU A 335 2.13 -15.40 5.53
N MET A 336 2.58 -14.73 6.59
CA MET A 336 3.96 -14.84 7.08
C MET A 336 4.40 -16.30 7.37
N PRO A 337 3.59 -17.17 8.00
CA PRO A 337 3.91 -18.59 8.15
C PRO A 337 4.17 -19.33 6.84
N GLN A 338 3.53 -18.90 5.73
CA GLN A 338 3.74 -19.53 4.41
C GLN A 338 5.14 -19.24 3.85
N LEU A 339 5.77 -18.12 4.26
CA LEU A 339 7.14 -17.76 3.87
C LEU A 339 8.21 -18.38 4.77
N ARG A 340 7.85 -18.91 5.93
CA ARG A 340 8.81 -19.45 6.90
C ARG A 340 9.76 -20.50 6.32
N PRO A 341 9.31 -21.48 5.50
CA PRO A 341 10.19 -22.48 4.90
C PRO A 341 11.32 -21.89 4.07
N GLN A 342 11.13 -20.70 3.46
CA GLN A 342 12.17 -20.04 2.67
C GLN A 342 13.31 -19.54 3.56
N PHE A 343 12.99 -18.92 4.70
CA PHE A 343 13.98 -18.50 5.69
C PHE A 343 14.73 -19.69 6.28
N ASP A 344 14.03 -20.79 6.54
CA ASP A 344 14.64 -21.99 7.12
C ASP A 344 15.57 -22.69 6.12
N SER A 345 15.26 -22.64 4.83
CA SER A 345 16.07 -23.24 3.76
C SER A 345 17.23 -22.36 3.28
N ALA A 346 17.22 -21.06 3.55
CA ALA A 346 18.29 -20.14 3.16
C ALA A 346 19.66 -20.56 3.70
N ARG A 347 20.71 -20.42 2.87
CA ARG A 347 22.09 -20.84 3.18
C ARG A 347 23.10 -19.70 3.10
N GLU A 348 22.93 -18.75 2.18
CA GLU A 348 23.92 -17.72 1.86
C GLU A 348 23.43 -16.34 2.26
N SER A 349 22.25 -15.94 1.78
CA SER A 349 21.77 -14.57 1.94
C SER A 349 20.25 -14.48 2.07
N VAL A 350 19.82 -13.48 2.84
CA VAL A 350 18.43 -13.01 2.90
C VAL A 350 18.44 -11.50 2.76
N VAL A 351 17.73 -10.99 1.74
CA VAL A 351 17.54 -9.56 1.52
C VAL A 351 16.09 -9.20 1.81
N LEU A 352 15.88 -8.18 2.64
CA LEU A 352 14.58 -7.70 3.08
C LEU A 352 14.41 -6.26 2.62
N VAL A 353 13.47 -6.02 1.71
CA VAL A 353 13.10 -4.68 1.25
C VAL A 353 11.70 -4.38 1.74
N SER A 354 11.54 -3.35 2.57
CA SER A 354 10.23 -2.96 3.09
C SER A 354 10.21 -1.49 3.49
N PRO A 355 9.22 -0.71 3.01
CA PRO A 355 9.08 0.71 3.39
C PRO A 355 8.82 0.88 4.88
N TYR A 356 8.09 -0.07 5.48
CA TYR A 356 7.74 -0.10 6.90
C TYR A 356 8.34 -1.33 7.54
N PHE A 357 9.42 -1.11 8.29
CA PHE A 357 10.20 -2.17 8.92
C PHE A 357 10.19 -2.01 10.45
N VAL A 358 9.35 -2.79 11.13
CA VAL A 358 9.25 -2.78 12.61
C VAL A 358 9.34 -4.21 13.12
N PRO A 359 10.56 -4.77 13.27
CA PRO A 359 10.76 -6.20 13.55
C PRO A 359 10.32 -6.63 14.95
N ARG A 360 10.11 -5.69 15.88
CA ARG A 360 9.96 -6.00 17.30
C ARG A 360 11.11 -6.86 17.84
N LYS A 361 11.08 -7.22 19.13
CA LYS A 361 12.10 -8.07 19.74
C LYS A 361 12.19 -9.44 19.04
N GLY A 362 11.04 -10.06 18.75
CA GLY A 362 11.00 -11.38 18.09
C GLY A 362 11.65 -11.38 16.71
N GLY A 363 11.41 -10.34 15.89
CA GLY A 363 12.06 -10.21 14.59
C GLY A 363 13.56 -9.97 14.69
N VAL A 364 14.02 -9.16 15.67
CA VAL A 364 15.45 -8.97 15.90
C VAL A 364 16.13 -10.29 16.28
N GLU A 365 15.53 -11.08 17.19
CA GLU A 365 16.05 -12.40 17.57
C GLU A 365 16.03 -13.37 16.39
N PHE A 366 14.99 -13.33 15.57
CA PHE A 366 14.90 -14.14 14.37
C PHE A 366 16.03 -13.80 13.38
N LEU A 367 16.26 -12.53 13.08
CA LEU A 367 17.35 -12.11 12.18
C LEU A 367 18.73 -12.43 12.77
N ARG A 368 18.90 -12.29 14.09
CA ARG A 368 20.12 -12.74 14.80
C ARG A 368 20.35 -14.24 14.61
N SER A 369 19.30 -15.06 14.66
CA SER A 369 19.41 -16.50 14.44
C SER A 369 19.87 -16.86 13.03
N LEU A 370 19.44 -16.11 12.01
CA LEU A 370 19.92 -16.26 10.63
C LEU A 370 21.42 -15.93 10.55
N ARG A 371 21.84 -14.81 11.16
CA ARG A 371 23.26 -14.42 11.22
C ARG A 371 24.11 -15.45 11.94
N ALA A 372 23.61 -16.05 13.02
CA ALA A 372 24.30 -17.12 13.74
C ALA A 372 24.48 -18.40 12.90
N ARG A 373 23.62 -18.62 11.89
CA ARG A 373 23.76 -19.67 10.88
C ARG A 373 24.77 -19.31 9.76
N GLY A 374 25.39 -18.12 9.81
CA GLY A 374 26.30 -17.62 8.77
C GLY A 374 25.62 -16.95 7.59
N ILE A 375 24.30 -16.80 7.59
CA ILE A 375 23.54 -16.21 6.49
C ILE A 375 23.75 -14.68 6.48
N LYS A 376 24.12 -14.11 5.35
CA LYS A 376 24.14 -12.64 5.17
C LYS A 376 22.71 -12.11 5.23
N VAL A 377 22.43 -11.14 6.10
CA VAL A 377 21.10 -10.50 6.21
C VAL A 377 21.25 -9.04 5.89
N THR A 378 20.58 -8.58 4.83
CA THR A 378 20.54 -7.19 4.38
C THR A 378 19.11 -6.65 4.47
N VAL A 379 18.95 -5.46 5.03
CA VAL A 379 17.65 -4.78 5.14
C VAL A 379 17.75 -3.41 4.46
N LEU A 380 16.81 -3.13 3.54
CA LEU A 380 16.59 -1.83 2.94
C LEU A 380 15.22 -1.29 3.37
N THR A 381 15.19 -0.09 3.94
CA THR A 381 13.96 0.56 4.40
C THR A 381 14.01 2.07 4.17
N ASN A 382 12.92 2.78 4.46
CA ASN A 382 12.92 4.24 4.41
C ASN A 382 13.74 4.85 5.56
N GLY A 383 14.50 5.89 5.22
CA GLY A 383 15.08 6.81 6.20
C GLY A 383 14.02 7.77 6.76
N LEU A 384 14.41 8.61 7.73
CA LEU A 384 13.49 9.60 8.30
C LEU A 384 13.02 10.65 7.27
N ALA A 385 13.86 10.99 6.32
CA ALA A 385 13.54 11.99 5.30
C ALA A 385 12.72 11.42 4.13
N SER A 386 12.75 10.10 3.92
CA SER A 386 12.02 9.41 2.84
C SER A 386 10.72 8.74 3.32
N THR A 387 10.45 8.64 4.63
CA THR A 387 9.22 8.00 5.10
C THR A 387 8.01 8.93 5.00
N ASP A 388 6.90 8.40 4.50
CA ASP A 388 5.58 9.03 4.53
C ASP A 388 4.86 8.82 5.88
N VAL A 389 5.27 7.79 6.69
CA VAL A 389 4.66 7.43 7.98
C VAL A 389 5.66 7.57 9.13
N VAL A 390 5.88 8.80 9.59
CA VAL A 390 6.81 9.14 10.70
C VAL A 390 6.59 8.29 11.97
N PRO A 391 5.35 7.94 12.40
CA PRO A 391 5.11 7.04 13.51
C PRO A 391 5.79 5.68 13.36
N VAL A 392 5.71 5.05 12.18
CA VAL A 392 6.34 3.75 11.88
C VAL A 392 7.86 3.86 12.00
N PHE A 393 8.45 4.90 11.39
CA PHE A 393 9.87 5.19 11.53
C PHE A 393 10.29 5.36 13.00
N GLY A 394 9.50 6.08 13.82
CA GLY A 394 9.76 6.23 15.26
C GLY A 394 9.84 4.90 16.01
N LYS A 395 9.11 3.87 15.56
CA LYS A 395 9.20 2.51 16.12
C LYS A 395 10.40 1.73 15.58
N TYR A 396 10.65 1.78 14.28
CA TYR A 396 11.82 1.17 13.66
C TYR A 396 13.13 1.64 14.31
N LYS A 397 13.28 2.94 14.52
CA LYS A 397 14.46 3.58 15.11
C LYS A 397 14.94 2.92 16.42
N LYS A 398 14.05 2.35 17.22
CA LYS A 398 14.38 1.67 18.47
C LYS A 398 15.21 0.41 18.27
N TYR A 399 15.07 -0.24 17.11
CA TYR A 399 15.66 -1.55 16.84
C TYR A 399 16.97 -1.48 16.06
N ARG A 400 17.32 -0.32 15.47
CA ARG A 400 18.53 -0.15 14.64
C ARG A 400 19.79 -0.67 15.30
N ARG A 401 20.06 -0.23 16.55
CA ARG A 401 21.26 -0.65 17.29
C ARG A 401 21.28 -2.16 17.47
N GLN A 402 20.17 -2.77 17.87
CA GLN A 402 20.09 -4.21 18.12
C GLN A 402 20.27 -5.02 16.84
N LEU A 403 19.79 -4.52 15.71
CA LEU A 403 19.97 -5.12 14.38
C LEU A 403 21.46 -5.08 13.96
N LEU A 404 22.11 -3.93 14.08
CA LEU A 404 23.52 -3.77 13.77
C LEU A 404 24.40 -4.65 14.70
N GLU A 405 24.08 -4.71 15.99
CA GLU A 405 24.77 -5.59 16.96
C GLU A 405 24.52 -7.09 16.68
N ALA A 406 23.41 -7.43 16.02
CA ALA A 406 23.15 -8.78 15.52
C ALA A 406 23.89 -9.09 14.21
N GLY A 407 24.60 -8.11 13.61
CA GLY A 407 25.34 -8.27 12.36
C GLY A 407 24.47 -8.13 11.10
N VAL A 408 23.27 -7.54 11.22
CA VAL A 408 22.40 -7.22 10.07
C VAL A 408 22.98 -6.01 9.35
N GLU A 409 23.13 -6.09 8.02
CA GLU A 409 23.45 -4.94 7.18
C GLU A 409 22.18 -4.10 6.98
N LEU A 410 22.22 -2.85 7.42
CA LEU A 410 21.05 -1.98 7.46
C LEU A 410 21.27 -0.76 6.57
N TYR A 411 20.32 -0.53 5.65
CA TYR A 411 20.34 0.57 4.70
C TYR A 411 19.04 1.39 4.79
N GLU A 412 19.18 2.71 4.66
CA GLU A 412 18.07 3.66 4.62
C GLU A 412 18.13 4.47 3.34
N ILE A 413 17.00 4.55 2.61
CA ILE A 413 16.89 5.29 1.36
C ILE A 413 17.24 6.77 1.55
N ASP A 414 18.06 7.30 0.64
CA ASP A 414 18.28 8.72 0.45
C ASP A 414 17.24 9.30 -0.53
N PRO A 415 16.30 10.15 -0.07
CA PRO A 415 15.23 10.67 -0.92
C PRO A 415 15.70 11.58 -2.06
N ALA A 416 16.96 11.99 -2.05
CA ALA A 416 17.50 12.85 -3.10
C ALA A 416 18.03 12.08 -4.32
N HIS A 417 18.06 10.75 -4.25
CA HIS A 417 18.46 9.92 -5.37
C HIS A 417 17.25 9.32 -6.06
N ASP A 418 17.33 9.25 -7.38
CA ASP A 418 16.36 8.55 -8.20
C ASP A 418 16.53 7.03 -7.98
N LEU A 419 15.44 6.38 -7.57
CA LEU A 419 15.42 4.94 -7.32
C LEU A 419 15.15 4.12 -8.59
N ASP A 420 14.75 4.78 -9.70
CA ASP A 420 14.30 4.14 -10.92
C ASP A 420 15.40 3.91 -11.98
N GLY A 421 16.65 4.26 -11.67
CA GLY A 421 17.81 3.99 -12.54
C GLY A 421 18.16 5.12 -13.54
N PRO A 422 18.93 4.83 -14.60
CA PRO A 422 19.63 5.84 -15.41
C PRO A 422 18.76 6.76 -16.27
N ALA A 423 17.45 6.60 -16.28
CA ALA A 423 16.54 7.42 -17.08
C ALA A 423 16.15 8.77 -16.45
N GLY A 424 16.49 8.99 -15.18
CA GLY A 424 16.14 10.20 -14.43
C GLY A 424 14.63 10.32 -14.11
N PRO A 425 14.26 11.18 -13.17
CA PRO A 425 12.86 11.44 -12.86
C PRO A 425 12.14 12.00 -14.08
N LEU A 426 10.89 11.59 -14.26
CA LEU A 426 10.05 12.21 -15.28
C LEU A 426 9.94 13.72 -15.01
N PRO A 427 10.07 14.55 -16.06
CA PRO A 427 9.89 15.99 -15.87
C PRO A 427 8.50 16.25 -15.30
N THR A 428 8.44 17.11 -14.26
CA THR A 428 7.19 17.53 -13.62
C THR A 428 6.16 18.07 -14.62
N PRO A 429 4.84 17.97 -14.33
CA PRO A 429 3.79 18.44 -15.26
C PRO A 429 3.95 19.90 -15.67
N ASP A 430 3.49 20.21 -16.89
CA ASP A 430 3.62 21.50 -17.55
C ASP A 430 3.00 22.65 -16.74
N GLY A 431 3.86 23.49 -16.17
CA GLY A 431 3.50 24.82 -15.69
C GLY A 431 4.47 25.83 -16.29
N PRO A 432 4.13 27.14 -16.34
CA PRO A 432 4.99 28.18 -16.90
C PRO A 432 6.37 28.31 -16.23
N ASN A 433 6.61 27.61 -15.11
CA ASN A 433 7.87 27.57 -14.35
C ASN A 433 8.52 26.18 -14.29
N ALA A 434 8.24 25.28 -15.24
CA ALA A 434 8.71 23.90 -15.26
C ALA A 434 10.26 23.73 -15.25
N ALA A 435 11.02 24.81 -15.49
CA ALA A 435 12.49 24.80 -15.50
C ALA A 435 13.14 24.87 -14.10
N GLU A 436 12.38 25.19 -13.04
CA GLU A 436 12.92 25.42 -11.67
C GLU A 436 12.34 24.46 -10.61
N THR A 437 11.46 23.53 -10.96
CA THR A 437 10.89 22.60 -9.97
C THR A 437 11.90 21.49 -9.66
N LYS A 438 12.26 21.37 -8.37
CA LYS A 438 13.00 20.23 -7.83
C LYS A 438 12.29 18.93 -8.22
N ALA A 439 13.07 17.90 -8.64
CA ALA A 439 12.52 16.56 -8.83
C ALA A 439 11.73 16.10 -7.59
N PRO A 440 10.64 15.35 -7.74
CA PRO A 440 9.92 14.79 -6.60
C PRO A 440 10.85 14.01 -5.69
N ASP A 441 10.63 14.09 -4.37
CA ASP A 441 11.39 13.26 -3.43
C ASP A 441 11.00 11.79 -3.65
N ALA A 442 11.98 10.88 -3.65
CA ALA A 442 11.75 9.46 -3.79
C ALA A 442 11.56 8.79 -2.43
N ALA A 443 10.59 7.89 -2.34
CA ALA A 443 10.38 7.04 -1.17
C ALA A 443 10.26 5.57 -1.60
N LEU A 444 10.79 4.67 -0.79
CA LEU A 444 10.59 3.25 -0.99
C LEU A 444 9.15 2.85 -0.65
N HIS A 445 8.50 2.08 -1.55
CA HIS A 445 7.24 1.42 -1.27
C HIS A 445 7.26 -0.07 -1.66
N GLY A 446 8.29 -0.55 -2.33
CA GLY A 446 8.47 -1.96 -2.69
C GLY A 446 8.56 -2.90 -1.49
N LYS A 447 7.94 -4.06 -1.59
CA LYS A 447 7.95 -5.14 -0.60
C LYS A 447 8.50 -6.40 -1.26
N VAL A 448 9.78 -6.65 -1.01
CA VAL A 448 10.51 -7.75 -1.64
C VAL A 448 11.34 -8.48 -0.58
N LEU A 449 11.30 -9.81 -0.62
CA LEU A 449 12.20 -10.67 0.15
C LEU A 449 12.98 -11.52 -0.86
N SER A 450 14.29 -11.60 -0.75
CA SER A 450 15.09 -12.52 -1.57
C SER A 450 15.81 -13.53 -0.70
N PHE A 451 15.90 -14.75 -1.19
CA PHE A 451 16.51 -15.90 -0.52
C PHE A 451 17.58 -16.50 -1.42
N ASP A 452 18.84 -16.36 -1.04
CA ASP A 452 20.03 -16.84 -1.76
C ASP A 452 20.13 -16.34 -3.21
N CYS A 453 19.43 -15.24 -3.57
CA CYS A 453 19.26 -14.76 -4.95
C CYS A 453 18.79 -15.84 -5.95
N LEU A 454 18.07 -16.85 -5.47
CA LEU A 454 17.47 -17.93 -6.24
C LEU A 454 15.95 -17.89 -6.24
N ARG A 455 15.38 -17.41 -5.15
CA ARG A 455 13.92 -17.23 -4.94
C ARG A 455 13.64 -15.87 -4.36
N PHE A 456 12.46 -15.36 -4.64
CA PHE A 456 12.03 -14.10 -4.04
C PHE A 456 10.53 -14.07 -3.78
N PHE A 457 10.13 -13.24 -2.84
CA PHE A 457 8.74 -12.83 -2.64
C PHE A 457 8.59 -11.40 -3.15
N VAL A 458 7.49 -11.12 -3.85
CA VAL A 458 7.04 -9.78 -4.23
C VAL A 458 5.54 -9.66 -3.99
N GLY A 459 5.10 -8.56 -3.37
CA GLY A 459 3.68 -8.39 -3.06
C GLY A 459 3.36 -7.15 -2.24
N SER A 460 2.32 -7.25 -1.43
CA SER A 460 1.81 -6.12 -0.64
C SER A 460 2.32 -6.06 0.80
N MET A 461 2.94 -7.16 1.31
CA MET A 461 3.25 -7.35 2.72
C MET A 461 4.45 -6.52 3.21
N ASN A 462 4.22 -5.61 4.14
CA ASN A 462 5.29 -4.94 4.89
C ASN A 462 5.84 -5.82 6.00
N LEU A 463 7.05 -5.51 6.47
CA LEU A 463 7.67 -6.17 7.61
C LEU A 463 7.38 -5.40 8.91
N ASP A 464 6.11 -5.26 9.21
CA ASP A 464 5.60 -4.54 10.38
C ASP A 464 4.46 -5.32 11.09
N PRO A 465 4.06 -4.91 12.29
CA PRO A 465 2.98 -5.59 13.02
C PRO A 465 1.61 -5.50 12.34
N ARG A 466 1.33 -4.46 11.54
CA ARG A 466 0.04 -4.36 10.83
C ARG A 466 -0.08 -5.45 9.79
N SER A 467 0.92 -5.61 8.94
CA SER A 467 0.94 -6.65 7.92
C SER A 467 0.98 -8.05 8.55
N ALA A 468 1.71 -8.21 9.68
CA ALA A 468 1.79 -9.50 10.36
C ALA A 468 0.46 -9.95 11.01
N PHE A 469 -0.31 -9.02 11.63
CA PHE A 469 -1.42 -9.40 12.53
C PHE A 469 -2.76 -8.73 12.22
N THR A 470 -2.79 -7.66 11.44
CA THR A 470 -3.98 -6.80 11.32
C THR A 470 -4.49 -6.72 9.89
N ASN A 471 -3.62 -6.39 8.94
CA ASN A 471 -3.99 -6.28 7.54
C ASN A 471 -3.95 -7.64 6.85
N THR A 472 -4.73 -7.80 5.80
CA THR A 472 -4.53 -8.92 4.89
C THR A 472 -3.63 -8.52 3.73
N GLU A 473 -2.82 -9.45 3.26
CA GLU A 473 -1.77 -9.25 2.26
C GLU A 473 -1.83 -10.34 1.18
N ILE A 474 -1.22 -10.06 0.03
CA ILE A 474 -1.03 -11.01 -1.07
C ILE A 474 0.34 -10.82 -1.69
N GLY A 475 0.92 -11.89 -2.24
CA GLY A 475 2.15 -11.84 -3.01
C GLY A 475 2.46 -13.13 -3.74
N PHE A 476 3.50 -13.07 -4.54
CA PHE A 476 4.09 -14.20 -5.23
C PHE A 476 5.38 -14.63 -4.54
N LEU A 477 5.47 -15.88 -4.17
CA LEU A 477 6.73 -16.54 -3.89
C LEU A 477 7.19 -17.19 -5.19
N VAL A 478 8.31 -16.73 -5.71
CA VAL A 478 8.80 -17.05 -7.06
C VAL A 478 10.09 -17.83 -6.99
N ASP A 479 10.11 -18.99 -7.62
CA ASP A 479 11.32 -19.76 -7.90
C ASP A 479 11.68 -19.55 -9.37
N ALA A 480 12.64 -18.65 -9.61
CA ALA A 480 13.16 -18.26 -10.92
C ALA A 480 14.57 -17.68 -10.72
N PRO A 481 15.61 -18.53 -10.68
CA PRO A 481 16.97 -18.13 -10.29
C PRO A 481 17.56 -16.98 -11.13
N GLU A 482 17.31 -16.94 -12.43
CA GLU A 482 17.81 -15.84 -13.29
C GLU A 482 17.16 -14.51 -12.90
N VAL A 483 15.83 -14.48 -12.75
CA VAL A 483 15.10 -13.27 -12.35
C VAL A 483 15.49 -12.83 -10.92
N ALA A 484 15.69 -13.79 -10.02
CA ALA A 484 16.14 -13.52 -8.65
C ALA A 484 17.56 -12.95 -8.62
N GLY A 485 18.46 -13.44 -9.47
CA GLY A 485 19.82 -12.93 -9.66
C GLY A 485 19.82 -11.49 -10.15
N ASP A 486 19.05 -11.19 -11.22
CA ASP A 486 18.90 -9.84 -11.76
C ASP A 486 18.32 -8.87 -10.73
N LEU A 487 17.31 -9.31 -9.97
CA LEU A 487 16.72 -8.54 -8.87
C LEU A 487 17.74 -8.21 -7.77
N CYS A 488 18.55 -9.18 -7.35
CA CYS A 488 19.62 -8.98 -6.38
C CYS A 488 20.67 -7.98 -6.89
N GLN A 489 21.10 -8.10 -8.14
CA GLN A 489 22.06 -7.18 -8.75
C GLN A 489 21.51 -5.75 -8.83
N GLY A 490 20.23 -5.60 -9.18
CA GLY A 490 19.54 -4.32 -9.15
C GLY A 490 19.48 -3.72 -7.75
N LEU A 491 19.19 -4.54 -6.75
CA LEU A 491 19.19 -4.12 -5.34
C LEU A 491 20.59 -3.70 -4.86
N ASP A 492 21.64 -4.45 -5.19
CA ASP A 492 23.02 -4.08 -4.85
C ASP A 492 23.39 -2.72 -5.47
N THR A 493 22.96 -2.46 -6.70
CA THR A 493 23.14 -1.16 -7.36
C THR A 493 22.41 -0.04 -6.61
N THR A 494 21.16 -0.27 -6.19
CA THR A 494 20.37 0.67 -5.41
C THR A 494 21.02 0.96 -4.06
N LEU A 495 21.47 -0.09 -3.35
CA LEU A 495 22.16 0.04 -2.06
C LEU A 495 23.44 0.89 -2.18
N ALA A 496 24.20 0.73 -3.26
CA ALA A 496 25.44 1.46 -3.48
C ALA A 496 25.23 2.93 -3.87
N ARG A 497 24.10 3.28 -4.51
CA ARG A 497 23.89 4.60 -5.13
C ARG A 497 22.86 5.46 -4.43
N ALA A 498 21.84 4.85 -3.83
CA ALA A 498 20.63 5.55 -3.38
C ALA A 498 20.27 5.24 -1.92
N ALA A 499 21.19 4.71 -1.13
CA ALA A 499 20.93 4.40 0.26
C ALA A 499 22.12 4.70 1.18
N PHE A 500 21.83 5.20 2.37
CA PHE A 500 22.81 5.31 3.45
C PHE A 500 22.99 3.96 4.12
N ARG A 501 24.24 3.48 4.21
CA ARG A 501 24.57 2.33 5.05
C ARG A 501 24.70 2.77 6.51
N LEU A 502 24.08 2.05 7.44
CA LEU A 502 24.18 2.32 8.87
C LEU A 502 25.32 1.52 9.48
N GLU A 503 26.14 2.18 10.30
CA GLU A 503 27.25 1.58 11.02
C GLU A 503 27.25 1.94 12.51
N LEU A 504 27.82 1.08 13.34
CA LEU A 504 28.15 1.37 14.73
C LEU A 504 29.67 1.56 14.87
N THR A 505 30.10 2.79 15.09
CA THR A 505 31.49 3.15 15.31
C THR A 505 31.76 3.34 16.80
N THR A 506 33.01 3.07 17.23
CA THR A 506 33.43 3.35 18.61
C THR A 506 34.11 4.71 18.64
N THR A 507 33.57 5.66 19.40
CA THR A 507 34.15 6.99 19.58
C THR A 507 35.45 6.92 20.38
N ALA A 508 36.23 8.00 20.37
CA ALA A 508 37.45 8.12 21.17
C ALA A 508 37.18 7.97 22.69
N SER A 509 35.95 8.24 23.14
CA SER A 509 35.52 8.03 24.55
C SER A 509 35.10 6.57 24.86
N GLY A 510 35.16 5.66 23.89
CA GLY A 510 34.74 4.26 24.04
C GLY A 510 33.23 4.04 23.92
N SER A 511 32.43 5.07 23.66
CA SER A 511 30.98 4.92 23.43
C SER A 511 30.69 4.50 21.99
N ARG A 512 29.62 3.69 21.77
CA ARG A 512 29.17 3.33 20.43
C ARG A 512 28.24 4.41 19.87
N GLN A 513 28.61 4.95 18.72
CA GLN A 513 27.85 5.93 17.97
C GLN A 513 27.33 5.33 16.67
N MET A 514 26.10 5.66 16.29
CA MET A 514 25.53 5.27 15.00
C MET A 514 25.87 6.31 13.96
N GLU A 515 26.31 5.86 12.80
CA GLU A 515 26.66 6.70 11.66
C GLU A 515 25.92 6.21 10.40
N TRP A 516 25.56 7.15 9.55
CA TRP A 516 25.04 6.93 8.20
C TRP A 516 26.18 7.21 7.23
N VAL A 517 26.53 6.21 6.46
CA VAL A 517 27.62 6.26 5.49
C VAL A 517 27.01 6.37 4.10
N ASP A 518 27.35 7.45 3.42
CA ASP A 518 27.04 7.71 2.02
C ASP A 518 28.30 7.42 1.21
N SER A 519 28.22 6.49 0.27
CA SER A 519 29.34 6.00 -0.56
C SER A 519 29.22 6.46 -2.01
N ASP A 520 28.60 7.60 -2.28
CA ASP A 520 28.45 8.14 -3.64
C ASP A 520 29.81 8.49 -4.28
N THR A 521 29.81 8.69 -5.60
CA THR A 521 30.97 8.90 -6.51
C THR A 521 31.95 10.00 -6.07
N GLY A 522 31.61 10.84 -5.10
CA GLY A 522 32.46 11.90 -4.53
C GLY A 522 33.31 11.52 -3.32
N GLY A 523 33.25 10.26 -2.87
CA GLY A 523 33.94 9.79 -1.66
C GLY A 523 32.97 9.51 -0.48
N GLU A 524 33.47 8.82 0.54
CA GLU A 524 32.67 8.44 1.71
C GLU A 524 32.34 9.65 2.58
N ARG A 525 31.04 9.93 2.77
CA ARG A 525 30.53 10.96 3.71
C ARG A 525 29.84 10.28 4.89
N ARG A 526 30.10 10.78 6.10
CA ARG A 526 29.54 10.22 7.34
C ARG A 526 28.68 11.24 8.07
N PHE A 527 27.53 10.81 8.54
CA PHE A 527 26.59 11.64 9.30
C PHE A 527 26.34 10.98 10.66
N THR A 528 26.27 11.76 11.72
CA THR A 528 26.03 11.31 13.09
C THR A 528 24.57 11.49 13.55
N SER A 529 23.72 11.94 12.64
CA SER A 529 22.27 12.07 12.84
C SER A 529 21.56 11.81 11.51
N GLU A 530 20.26 11.48 11.57
CA GLU A 530 19.47 11.14 10.37
C GLU A 530 19.68 12.18 9.25
N PRO A 531 20.27 11.77 8.09
CA PRO A 531 20.56 12.67 6.99
C PRO A 531 19.30 13.32 6.43
N ARG A 532 19.42 14.51 5.87
CA ARG A 532 18.34 15.29 5.22
C ARG A 532 17.09 15.56 6.09
N ALA A 533 17.00 15.02 7.31
CA ALA A 533 15.87 15.24 8.19
C ALA A 533 16.00 16.57 8.97
N SER A 534 14.91 17.34 9.03
CA SER A 534 14.86 18.56 9.83
C SER A 534 14.87 18.25 11.34
N ARG A 535 15.27 19.24 12.18
CA ARG A 535 15.20 19.09 13.65
C ARG A 535 13.77 18.78 14.13
N TRP A 536 12.76 19.38 13.49
CA TRP A 536 11.37 19.15 13.82
C TRP A 536 10.93 17.71 13.47
N LEU A 537 11.35 17.19 12.33
CA LEU A 537 11.04 15.82 11.92
C LEU A 537 11.68 14.80 12.86
N ARG A 538 12.94 15.05 13.30
CA ARG A 538 13.61 14.21 14.32
C ARG A 538 12.88 14.24 15.66
N PHE A 539 12.37 15.41 16.08
CA PHE A 539 11.57 15.54 17.29
C PHE A 539 10.26 14.76 17.19
N LYS A 540 9.53 14.88 16.06
CA LYS A 540 8.32 14.09 15.81
C LYS A 540 8.60 12.58 15.89
N ALA A 541 9.65 12.09 15.22
CA ALA A 541 10.03 10.68 15.24
C ALA A 541 10.39 10.21 16.65
N TRP A 542 11.09 11.01 17.44
CA TRP A 542 11.36 10.73 18.84
C TRP A 542 10.08 10.63 19.67
N MET A 543 9.18 11.59 19.55
CA MET A 543 7.89 11.60 20.24
C MET A 543 7.07 10.33 19.94
N TYR A 544 6.90 9.99 18.66
CA TYR A 544 6.20 8.76 18.28
C TYR A 544 6.94 7.50 18.74
N GLY A 545 8.25 7.55 18.84
CA GLY A 545 9.07 6.48 19.41
C GLY A 545 8.63 6.10 20.83
N ILE A 546 8.32 7.08 21.70
CA ILE A 546 7.97 6.84 23.11
C ILE A 546 6.51 6.40 23.29
N LEU A 547 5.58 6.79 22.43
CA LEU A 547 4.17 6.45 22.55
C LEU A 547 3.95 4.92 22.51
N PRO A 548 3.03 4.35 23.30
CA PRO A 548 2.77 2.90 23.32
C PRO A 548 1.83 2.46 22.17
N ILE A 549 2.14 2.84 20.93
CA ILE A 549 1.31 2.60 19.74
C ILE A 549 1.84 1.50 18.82
N GLU A 550 2.88 0.77 19.24
CA GLU A 550 3.54 -0.25 18.41
C GLU A 550 2.63 -1.43 18.05
N SER A 551 1.59 -1.69 18.85
CA SER A 551 0.59 -2.71 18.56
C SER A 551 -0.44 -2.27 17.52
N LEU A 552 -0.48 -0.98 17.19
CA LEU A 552 -1.43 -0.39 16.23
C LEU A 552 -0.81 -0.18 14.84
N MET A 553 0.50 -0.44 14.74
CA MET A 553 1.30 -0.23 13.53
C MET A 553 1.71 -1.52 12.89
#